data_87a70c9220a78288df11ceb0300d8d1f
#
_entry.id   87a70c9220a78288df11ceb0300d8d1f
#
_cell.length_a   1.000
_cell.length_b   1.000
_cell.length_c   1.000
_cell.angle_alpha   90.00
_cell.angle_beta   90.00
_cell.angle_gamma   90.00
#
_symmetry.space_group_name_H-M   'P 1'
#
loop_
_entity.id
_entity.type
_entity.pdbx_description
1 polymer ?
#
loop_
_entity_poly.entity_id
_entity_poly.type
_entity_poly.pdbx_seq_one_letter_code
_entity_poly.pdbx_strand_id
1 'polypeptide(L)'
;SKDAWFSGYGPGVVTSVWSGFDDHRRDLGRTTASGAIKDQISGYEGGAKSAQPAWDAFMKVVLTGVPEQQLTPPPGVVTVNIGRSAGQLANGVNSRAEYFIEGTQPTRQAVHEVGTTLIDNGETHELF
;
A
#
# COMPACT_ATOMS: atom_id res chain seq x y z
N SER A 1 -14.77 12.44 10.78
CA SER A 1 -14.61 12.63 9.34
C SER A 1 -15.87 13.24 8.75
N LYS A 2 -15.74 14.22 7.89
CA LYS A 2 -16.88 14.89 7.21
C LYS A 2 -17.09 14.36 5.80
N ASP A 3 -16.00 13.94 5.19
CA ASP A 3 -15.95 13.35 3.86
C ASP A 3 -15.17 12.06 3.88
N ALA A 4 -15.63 11.11 3.11
CA ALA A 4 -14.96 9.85 2.86
C ALA A 4 -14.77 9.68 1.35
N TRP A 5 -13.54 9.46 0.94
CA TRP A 5 -13.17 9.26 -0.45
C TRP A 5 -12.47 7.91 -0.61
N PHE A 6 -12.73 7.28 -1.72
CA PHE A 6 -11.95 6.14 -2.18
C PHE A 6 -11.76 6.23 -3.69
N SER A 7 -10.51 6.15 -4.14
CA SER A 7 -10.16 6.21 -5.55
C SER A 7 -9.27 5.03 -5.91
N GLY A 8 -9.49 4.47 -7.07
CA GLY A 8 -8.69 3.39 -7.58
C GLY A 8 -8.87 3.22 -9.09
N TYR A 9 -8.13 2.31 -9.66
CA TYR A 9 -8.15 2.08 -11.09
C TYR A 9 -8.05 0.59 -11.42
N GLY A 10 -8.47 0.26 -12.62
CA GLY A 10 -8.28 -1.03 -13.26
C GLY A 10 -7.97 -0.82 -14.74
N PRO A 11 -7.85 -1.89 -15.53
CA PRO A 11 -7.60 -1.77 -16.96
C PRO A 11 -8.63 -0.87 -17.65
N GLY A 12 -8.16 0.28 -18.14
CA GLY A 12 -8.98 1.23 -18.91
C GLY A 12 -9.99 2.05 -18.10
N VAL A 13 -10.04 1.96 -16.77
CA VAL A 13 -11.00 2.68 -15.94
C VAL A 13 -10.36 3.22 -14.67
N VAL A 14 -10.71 4.45 -14.33
CA VAL A 14 -10.42 5.09 -13.03
C VAL A 14 -11.74 5.49 -12.41
N THR A 15 -11.91 5.20 -11.14
CA THR A 15 -13.16 5.50 -10.42
C THR A 15 -12.84 6.12 -9.07
N SER A 16 -13.56 7.18 -8.74
CA SER A 16 -13.55 7.80 -7.43
C SER A 16 -14.96 7.80 -6.86
N VAL A 17 -15.06 7.43 -5.60
CA VAL A 17 -16.31 7.44 -4.83
C VAL A 17 -16.20 8.40 -3.68
N TRP A 18 -17.22 9.21 -3.51
CA TRP A 18 -17.36 10.12 -2.39
C TRP A 18 -18.61 9.75 -1.57
N SER A 19 -18.48 9.87 -0.28
CA SER A 19 -19.59 9.75 0.67
C SER A 19 -19.49 10.87 1.69
N GLY A 20 -20.55 11.65 1.82
CA GLY A 20 -20.56 12.82 2.69
C GLY A 20 -21.94 13.47 2.76
N PHE A 21 -21.99 14.61 3.43
CA PHE A 21 -23.17 15.45 3.50
C PHE A 21 -22.89 16.79 2.83
N ASP A 22 -23.90 17.36 2.18
CA ASP A 22 -23.82 18.71 1.59
C ASP A 22 -23.50 19.79 2.64
N ASP A 23 -23.95 19.57 3.86
CA ASP A 23 -23.61 20.43 4.99
C ASP A 23 -22.33 19.94 5.69
N HIS A 24 -21.21 20.60 5.42
CA HIS A 24 -19.90 20.31 6.03
C HIS A 24 -19.84 20.47 7.57
N ARG A 25 -20.87 20.98 8.22
CA ARG A 25 -20.96 20.98 9.67
C ARG A 25 -21.27 19.60 10.23
N ARG A 26 -21.85 18.72 9.41
CA ARG A 26 -22.20 17.35 9.80
C ARG A 26 -21.02 16.42 9.66
N ASP A 27 -20.82 15.60 10.66
CA ASP A 27 -19.87 14.50 10.63
C ASP A 27 -20.54 13.21 10.13
N LEU A 28 -19.78 12.39 9.39
CA LEU A 28 -20.18 11.03 9.03
C LEU A 28 -20.38 10.13 10.27
N GLY A 29 -19.74 10.52 11.37
CA GLY A 29 -19.96 9.89 12.67
C GLY A 29 -19.19 8.59 12.87
N ARG A 30 -19.77 7.78 13.75
CA ARG A 30 -19.22 6.49 14.14
C ARG A 30 -20.34 5.45 14.14
N THR A 31 -20.12 4.34 13.47
CA THR A 31 -21.03 3.20 13.52
C THR A 31 -20.76 2.35 14.77
N THR A 32 -21.80 2.04 15.51
CA THR A 32 -21.75 1.02 16.56
C THR A 32 -22.40 -0.23 16.00
N ALA A 33 -21.63 -1.31 15.85
CA ALA A 33 -22.17 -2.58 15.37
C ALA A 33 -23.20 -3.11 16.39
N SER A 34 -24.45 -3.21 15.97
CA SER A 34 -25.55 -3.69 16.81
C SER A 34 -25.89 -5.17 16.60
N GLY A 35 -25.20 -5.85 15.69
CA GLY A 35 -25.52 -7.21 15.26
C GLY A 35 -26.76 -7.32 14.36
N ALA A 36 -27.49 -6.22 14.14
CA ALA A 36 -28.68 -6.21 13.28
C ALA A 36 -28.34 -6.26 11.78
N ILE A 37 -27.16 -5.80 11.41
CA ILE A 37 -26.67 -5.82 10.01
C ILE A 37 -25.44 -6.73 9.98
N LYS A 38 -25.54 -7.79 9.16
CA LYS A 38 -24.44 -8.71 8.94
C LYS A 38 -23.24 -7.94 8.34
N ASP A 39 -22.04 -8.28 8.81
CA ASP A 39 -20.78 -7.71 8.33
C ASP A 39 -20.60 -6.20 8.58
N GLN A 40 -21.41 -5.62 9.46
CA GLN A 40 -21.26 -4.23 9.87
C GLN A 40 -19.97 -4.02 10.66
N ILE A 41 -19.10 -3.15 10.14
CA ILE A 41 -17.83 -2.78 10.77
C ILE A 41 -18.08 -1.62 11.73
N SER A 42 -17.76 -1.78 13.02
CA SER A 42 -17.82 -0.68 13.98
C SER A 42 -16.62 0.27 13.83
N GLY A 43 -16.77 1.50 14.28
CA GLY A 43 -15.71 2.51 14.26
C GLY A 43 -16.11 3.78 13.52
N TYR A 44 -15.15 4.70 13.40
CA TYR A 44 -15.34 5.94 12.66
C TYR A 44 -15.52 5.69 11.17
N GLU A 45 -16.37 6.49 10.55
CA GLU A 45 -16.57 6.47 9.11
C GLU A 45 -15.35 7.10 8.39
N GLY A 46 -14.95 6.48 7.29
CA GLY A 46 -13.80 6.89 6.49
C GLY A 46 -13.80 6.22 5.13
N GLY A 47 -12.80 6.51 4.29
CA GLY A 47 -12.75 6.06 2.91
C GLY A 47 -12.94 4.57 2.73
N ALA A 48 -12.17 3.77 3.46
CA ALA A 48 -12.22 2.31 3.36
C ALA A 48 -13.53 1.69 3.87
N LYS A 49 -14.26 2.40 4.73
CA LYS A 49 -15.50 1.88 5.31
C LYS A 49 -16.74 2.39 4.59
N SER A 50 -16.76 3.66 4.22
CA SER A 50 -17.96 4.32 3.68
C SER A 50 -17.96 4.41 2.16
N ALA A 51 -16.81 4.62 1.52
CA ALA A 51 -16.69 4.81 0.07
C ALA A 51 -16.19 3.56 -0.66
N GLN A 52 -15.25 2.82 -0.10
CA GLN A 52 -14.67 1.64 -0.75
C GLN A 52 -15.70 0.56 -1.10
N PRO A 53 -16.69 0.20 -0.27
CA PRO A 53 -17.66 -0.84 -0.64
C PRO A 53 -18.45 -0.53 -1.91
N ALA A 54 -18.78 0.75 -2.12
CA ALA A 54 -19.46 1.18 -3.34
C ALA A 54 -18.49 1.15 -4.55
N TRP A 55 -17.22 1.50 -4.33
CA TRP A 55 -16.16 1.39 -5.34
C TRP A 55 -15.95 -0.08 -5.75
N ASP A 56 -15.84 -0.98 -4.79
CA ASP A 56 -15.65 -2.42 -5.03
C ASP A 56 -16.83 -3.01 -5.83
N ALA A 57 -18.06 -2.65 -5.45
CA ALA A 57 -19.26 -3.11 -6.13
C ALA A 57 -19.31 -2.61 -7.59
N PHE A 58 -18.99 -1.35 -7.83
CA PHE A 58 -18.92 -0.76 -9.17
C PHE A 58 -17.83 -1.42 -10.01
N MET A 59 -16.60 -1.50 -9.49
CA MET A 59 -15.46 -2.04 -10.23
C MET A 59 -15.64 -3.53 -10.55
N LYS A 60 -16.26 -4.29 -9.66
CA LYS A 60 -16.59 -5.69 -9.90
C LYS A 60 -17.46 -5.88 -11.14
N VAL A 61 -18.42 -4.98 -11.35
CA VAL A 61 -19.30 -5.03 -12.54
C VAL A 61 -18.56 -4.56 -13.78
N VAL A 62 -17.89 -3.42 -13.70
CA VAL A 62 -17.21 -2.80 -14.85
C VAL A 62 -16.06 -3.65 -15.38
N LEU A 63 -15.33 -4.34 -14.50
CA LEU A 63 -14.21 -5.20 -14.87
C LEU A 63 -14.62 -6.65 -15.17
N THR A 64 -15.91 -6.97 -15.17
CA THR A 64 -16.36 -8.32 -15.53
C THR A 64 -15.93 -8.66 -16.96
N GLY A 65 -15.15 -9.74 -17.10
CA GLY A 65 -14.64 -10.18 -18.41
C GLY A 65 -13.47 -9.34 -18.95
N VAL A 66 -12.99 -8.35 -18.22
CA VAL A 66 -11.79 -7.60 -18.59
C VAL A 66 -10.56 -8.39 -18.14
N PRO A 67 -9.62 -8.72 -19.03
CA PRO A 67 -8.39 -9.43 -18.65
C PRO A 67 -7.55 -8.60 -17.67
N GLU A 68 -6.90 -9.28 -16.74
CA GLU A 68 -5.92 -8.64 -15.87
C GLU A 68 -4.77 -8.08 -16.70
N GLN A 69 -4.42 -6.83 -16.47
CA GLN A 69 -3.32 -6.15 -17.13
C GLN A 69 -2.13 -6.08 -16.17
N GLN A 70 -1.05 -6.76 -16.53
CA GLN A 70 0.21 -6.59 -15.82
C GLN A 70 0.87 -5.28 -16.28
N LEU A 71 1.16 -4.42 -15.32
CA LEU A 71 1.92 -3.20 -15.57
C LEU A 71 3.41 -3.54 -15.65
N THR A 72 4.00 -3.27 -16.80
CA THR A 72 5.45 -3.34 -16.98
C THR A 72 6.05 -1.96 -16.76
N PRO A 73 7.20 -1.86 -16.06
CA PRO A 73 7.88 -0.58 -15.90
C PRO A 73 8.18 0.04 -17.27
N PRO A 74 7.95 1.36 -17.44
CA PRO A 74 8.33 2.04 -18.67
C PRO A 74 9.87 2.10 -18.83
N PRO A 75 10.38 2.37 -20.04
CA PRO A 75 11.80 2.62 -20.27
C PRO A 75 12.34 3.71 -19.33
N GLY A 76 13.55 3.50 -18.77
CA GLY A 76 14.16 4.41 -17.80
C GLY A 76 13.72 4.15 -16.35
N VAL A 77 12.91 3.12 -16.11
CA VAL A 77 12.61 2.61 -14.76
C VAL A 77 13.28 1.26 -14.57
N VAL A 78 14.04 1.14 -13.49
CA VAL A 78 14.72 -0.10 -13.10
C VAL A 78 14.14 -0.64 -11.81
N THR A 79 14.16 -1.97 -11.67
CA THR A 79 13.73 -2.64 -10.46
C THR A 79 14.95 -3.15 -9.72
N VAL A 80 15.10 -2.79 -8.44
CA VAL A 80 16.16 -3.30 -7.57
C VAL A 80 15.59 -3.77 -6.24
N ASN A 81 16.24 -4.75 -5.64
CA ASN A 81 15.87 -5.21 -4.31
C ASN A 81 16.51 -4.33 -3.25
N ILE A 82 15.71 -3.82 -2.34
CA ILE A 82 16.15 -3.00 -1.20
C ILE A 82 15.74 -3.60 0.12
N GLY A 83 16.55 -3.38 1.15
CA GLY A 83 16.23 -3.75 2.52
C GLY A 83 15.10 -2.88 3.08
N ARG A 84 14.15 -3.50 3.74
CA ARG A 84 12.95 -2.83 4.27
C ARG A 84 13.26 -1.78 5.35
N SER A 85 14.35 -1.95 6.08
CA SER A 85 14.73 -1.03 7.17
C SER A 85 15.60 0.13 6.69
N ALA A 86 16.59 -0.15 5.85
CA ALA A 86 17.62 0.84 5.50
C ALA A 86 17.45 1.46 4.10
N GLY A 87 16.59 0.88 3.24
CA GLY A 87 16.41 1.33 1.86
C GLY A 87 17.66 1.17 0.98
N GLN A 88 18.66 0.43 1.44
CA GLN A 88 19.88 0.13 0.71
C GLN A 88 19.71 -1.18 -0.07
N LEU A 89 20.57 -1.44 -1.05
CA LEU A 89 20.54 -2.69 -1.80
C LEU A 89 20.61 -3.89 -0.84
N ALA A 90 19.71 -4.84 -0.97
CA ALA A 90 19.68 -6.03 -0.15
C ALA A 90 19.04 -7.19 -0.91
N ASN A 91 19.46 -8.40 -0.53
CA ASN A 91 18.86 -9.64 -1.02
C ASN A 91 18.40 -10.47 0.17
N GLY A 92 17.33 -11.27 -0.01
CA GLY A 92 16.85 -12.19 1.01
C GLY A 92 15.52 -11.77 1.64
N VAL A 93 15.22 -12.39 2.78
CA VAL A 93 13.85 -12.39 3.39
C VAL A 93 13.36 -11.00 3.78
N ASN A 94 14.25 -10.10 4.16
CA ASN A 94 13.93 -8.73 4.56
C ASN A 94 14.10 -7.70 3.43
N SER A 95 14.20 -8.15 2.19
CA SER A 95 14.25 -7.28 1.02
C SER A 95 12.91 -7.27 0.28
N ARG A 96 12.73 -6.25 -0.55
CA ARG A 96 11.61 -6.15 -1.50
C ARG A 96 12.08 -5.48 -2.78
N ALA A 97 11.43 -5.83 -3.88
CA ALA A 97 11.62 -5.16 -5.15
C ALA A 97 10.97 -3.77 -5.13
N GLU A 98 11.69 -2.76 -5.56
CA GLU A 98 11.21 -1.39 -5.71
C GLU A 98 11.64 -0.81 -7.05
N TYR A 99 10.83 0.14 -7.55
CA TYR A 99 11.07 0.82 -8.81
C TYR A 99 11.81 2.13 -8.59
N PHE A 100 12.81 2.39 -9.43
CA PHE A 100 13.61 3.62 -9.41
C PHE A 100 13.76 4.16 -10.82
N ILE A 101 13.85 5.47 -10.96
CA ILE A 101 14.37 6.05 -12.20
C ILE A 101 15.83 5.61 -12.34
N GLU A 102 16.21 5.15 -13.52
CA GLU A 102 17.57 4.71 -13.80
C GLU A 102 18.59 5.78 -13.40
N GLY A 103 19.61 5.38 -12.63
CA GLY A 103 20.60 6.28 -12.04
C GLY A 103 20.23 6.84 -10.66
N THR A 104 18.99 6.68 -10.17
CA THR A 104 18.59 7.13 -8.82
C THR A 104 18.47 6.00 -7.80
N GLN A 105 18.65 4.75 -8.23
CA GLN A 105 18.60 3.60 -7.34
C GLN A 105 19.73 3.62 -6.31
N PRO A 106 19.54 3.04 -5.12
CA PRO A 106 20.58 2.89 -4.13
C PRO A 106 21.78 2.11 -4.69
N THR A 107 22.99 2.56 -4.37
CA THR A 107 24.23 1.90 -4.76
C THR A 107 24.93 1.21 -3.60
N ARG A 108 24.54 1.53 -2.36
CA ARG A 108 25.11 0.92 -1.15
C ARG A 108 24.37 -0.38 -0.82
N GLN A 109 25.15 -1.39 -0.45
CA GLN A 109 24.62 -2.62 0.11
C GLN A 109 24.19 -2.39 1.57
N ALA A 110 23.03 -2.97 1.96
CA ALA A 110 22.67 -3.05 3.36
C ALA A 110 23.67 -3.95 4.09
N VAL A 111 24.17 -3.48 5.22
CA VAL A 111 25.00 -4.32 6.10
C VAL A 111 24.07 -5.40 6.66
N HIS A 112 24.45 -6.65 6.49
CA HIS A 112 23.71 -7.78 7.04
C HIS A 112 23.95 -7.77 8.57
N GLU A 113 22.93 -7.38 9.32
CA GLU A 113 22.89 -7.69 10.74
C GLU A 113 22.57 -9.18 10.88
N VAL A 114 23.60 -10.00 10.97
CA VAL A 114 23.49 -11.42 11.33
C VAL A 114 23.60 -11.50 12.84
N GLY A 115 22.47 -11.41 13.52
CA GLY A 115 22.46 -11.51 14.99
C GLY A 115 23.22 -10.38 15.68
N THR A 116 23.75 -10.63 16.87
CA THR A 116 24.57 -9.69 17.67
C THR A 116 26.01 -9.57 17.19
N THR A 117 26.35 -10.00 15.98
CA THR A 117 27.74 -10.02 15.48
C THR A 117 27.84 -9.19 14.22
N LEU A 118 28.58 -8.09 14.29
CA LEU A 118 29.02 -7.33 13.11
C LEU A 118 30.24 -8.03 12.54
N ILE A 119 30.19 -8.41 11.27
CA ILE A 119 31.36 -8.88 10.54
C ILE A 119 31.86 -7.70 9.72
N ASP A 120 32.90 -7.03 10.20
CA ASP A 120 33.65 -6.05 9.45
C ASP A 120 35.00 -6.65 9.08
N ASN A 121 35.30 -6.71 7.78
CA ASN A 121 36.59 -7.14 7.21
C ASN A 121 37.15 -8.48 7.73
N GLY A 122 36.27 -9.43 8.13
CA GLY A 122 36.68 -10.76 8.56
C GLY A 122 37.01 -10.89 10.04
N GLU A 123 36.85 -9.85 10.83
CA GLU A 123 36.93 -9.92 12.28
C GLU A 123 35.53 -9.86 12.93
N THR A 124 35.27 -10.78 13.86
CA THR A 124 34.01 -10.83 14.62
C THR A 124 34.19 -10.06 15.92
N HIS A 125 33.37 -9.02 16.12
CA HIS A 125 33.28 -8.32 17.39
C HIS A 125 31.93 -8.63 18.04
N GLU A 126 31.95 -9.14 19.27
CA GLU A 126 30.75 -9.26 20.09
C GLU A 126 30.41 -7.87 20.67
N LEU A 127 29.18 -7.46 20.45
CA LEU A 127 28.63 -6.25 21.08
C LEU A 127 27.88 -6.64 22.34
N PHE A 128 28.30 -6.06 23.46
CA PHE A 128 27.65 -6.18 24.76
C PHE A 128 26.31 -5.45 24.82
#